data_e41b7dfd69ee2a9f7bfd88cc943a7615
#
_entry.id   e41b7dfd69ee2a9f7bfd88cc943a7615
#
_cell.length_a   1.000
_cell.length_b   1.000
_cell.length_c   1.000
_cell.angle_alpha   90.00
_cell.angle_beta   90.00
_cell.angle_gamma   90.00
#
_symmetry.space_group_name_H-M   'P 1'
#
loop_
_entity.id
_entity.type
_entity.pdbx_description
1 polymer ?
#
loop_
_entity_poly.entity_id
_entity_poly.type
_entity_poly.pdbx_seq_one_letter_code
_entity_poly.pdbx_strand_id
1 'polypeptide(L)'
;MPTSTTPDLRDHAAFSRAYAQHARAVHKAAMSVLNDHARAQDVVQDVFLRLWRRPGAFDERRGALGPYLRVMARSRALDLWRETQAARRVSDRLKVVAEHVEPAPDPGLGAERHDLRVAVRRLPEGQREAVALTYWGGLTAEEVARHADVPLGTAKSRVRLGVMRLRATYDVSDAAAA
;
A
#
# COMPACT_ATOMS: atom_id res chain seq x y z
N MET A 1 22.79 5.71 -22.21
CA MET A 1 22.43 5.90 -20.80
C MET A 1 21.11 6.68 -20.75
N PRO A 2 19.96 6.08 -20.45
CA PRO A 2 18.74 6.85 -20.24
C PRO A 2 18.91 7.62 -18.94
N THR A 3 18.98 8.94 -19.02
CA THR A 3 18.94 9.84 -17.88
C THR A 3 17.55 9.72 -17.27
N SER A 4 17.43 8.97 -16.17
CA SER A 4 16.25 9.01 -15.29
C SER A 4 16.15 10.42 -14.74
N THR A 5 15.52 11.30 -15.48
CA THR A 5 15.16 12.62 -14.98
C THR A 5 13.89 12.43 -14.16
N THR A 6 14.06 12.39 -12.83
CA THR A 6 12.92 12.50 -11.90
C THR A 6 12.04 13.65 -12.38
N PRO A 7 10.77 13.42 -12.71
CA PRO A 7 9.90 14.54 -13.02
C PRO A 7 9.85 15.46 -11.80
N ASP A 8 10.24 16.73 -11.96
CA ASP A 8 10.08 17.69 -10.90
C ASP A 8 8.58 17.85 -10.63
N LEU A 9 8.09 17.16 -9.62
CA LEU A 9 6.68 17.19 -9.23
C LEU A 9 6.21 18.57 -8.72
N ARG A 10 7.11 19.56 -8.68
CA ARG A 10 6.78 20.98 -8.48
C ARG A 10 6.33 21.64 -9.78
N ASP A 11 6.72 21.09 -10.91
CA ASP A 11 6.22 21.53 -12.21
C ASP A 11 4.78 21.04 -12.43
N HIS A 12 3.88 21.96 -12.77
CA HIS A 12 2.48 21.69 -13.00
C HIS A 12 2.25 20.66 -14.12
N ALA A 13 3.04 20.71 -15.19
CA ALA A 13 2.91 19.78 -16.30
C ALA A 13 3.36 18.35 -15.88
N ALA A 14 4.44 18.22 -15.11
CA ALA A 14 4.88 16.93 -14.58
C ALA A 14 3.86 16.35 -13.59
N PHE A 15 3.30 17.18 -12.73
CA PHE A 15 2.24 16.78 -11.81
C PHE A 15 0.98 16.32 -12.55
N SER A 16 0.54 17.06 -13.57
CA SER A 16 -0.64 16.71 -14.38
C SER A 16 -0.45 15.36 -15.08
N ARG A 17 0.75 15.09 -15.62
CA ARG A 17 1.08 13.77 -16.19
C ARG A 17 1.02 12.67 -15.14
N ALA A 18 1.61 12.89 -13.97
CA ALA A 18 1.56 11.93 -12.85
C ALA A 18 0.12 11.65 -12.42
N TYR A 19 -0.73 12.68 -12.34
CA TYR A 19 -2.15 12.52 -12.05
C TYR A 19 -2.85 11.67 -13.12
N ALA A 20 -2.73 12.04 -14.39
CA ALA A 20 -3.36 11.31 -15.49
C ALA A 20 -2.93 9.83 -15.54
N GLN A 21 -1.66 9.56 -15.27
CA GLN A 21 -1.12 8.21 -15.31
C GLN A 21 -1.54 7.35 -14.11
N HIS A 22 -1.66 7.94 -12.92
CA HIS A 22 -1.79 7.16 -11.69
C HIS A 22 -3.14 7.28 -10.96
N ALA A 23 -3.98 8.29 -11.26
CA ALA A 23 -5.23 8.53 -10.54
C ALA A 23 -6.17 7.32 -10.53
N ARG A 24 -6.28 6.60 -11.65
CA ARG A 24 -7.11 5.39 -11.74
C ARG A 24 -6.61 4.27 -10.81
N ALA A 25 -5.30 4.06 -10.74
CA ALA A 25 -4.71 3.04 -9.89
C ALA A 25 -4.83 3.40 -8.40
N VAL A 26 -4.69 4.69 -8.07
CA VAL A 26 -4.90 5.24 -6.71
C VAL A 26 -6.35 5.07 -6.28
N HIS A 27 -7.31 5.44 -7.15
CA HIS A 27 -8.74 5.23 -6.91
C HIS A 27 -9.07 3.74 -6.67
N LYS A 28 -8.55 2.85 -7.52
CA LYS A 28 -8.75 1.40 -7.37
C LYS A 28 -8.21 0.88 -6.03
N ALA A 29 -7.05 1.37 -5.59
CA ALA A 29 -6.47 1.03 -4.30
C ALA A 29 -7.34 1.50 -3.12
N ALA A 30 -7.94 2.69 -3.21
CA ALA A 30 -8.87 3.19 -2.21
C ALA A 30 -10.20 2.41 -2.22
N MET A 31 -10.76 2.12 -3.40
CA MET A 31 -11.98 1.33 -3.57
C MET A 31 -11.87 -0.06 -2.95
N SER A 32 -10.72 -0.71 -3.06
CA SER A 32 -10.50 -2.05 -2.47
C SER A 32 -10.62 -2.09 -0.95
N VAL A 33 -10.59 -0.93 -0.29
CA VAL A 33 -10.71 -0.81 1.18
C VAL A 33 -12.06 -0.24 1.57
N LEU A 34 -12.51 0.81 0.87
CA LEU A 34 -13.68 1.60 1.28
C LEU A 34 -15.00 1.06 0.72
N ASN A 35 -14.93 0.42 -0.46
CA ASN A 35 -16.11 0.00 -1.24
C ASN A 35 -17.14 1.13 -1.40
N ASP A 36 -16.66 2.37 -1.53
CA ASP A 36 -17.44 3.61 -1.64
C ASP A 36 -16.73 4.54 -2.61
N HIS A 37 -17.41 4.85 -3.74
CA HIS A 37 -16.84 5.61 -4.84
C HIS A 37 -16.52 7.06 -4.44
N ALA A 38 -17.43 7.72 -3.71
CA ALA A 38 -17.25 9.11 -3.30
C ALA A 38 -16.05 9.25 -2.36
N ARG A 39 -15.97 8.39 -1.34
CA ARG A 39 -14.82 8.34 -0.41
C ARG A 39 -13.51 7.96 -1.09
N ALA A 40 -13.56 7.04 -2.06
CA ALA A 40 -12.36 6.70 -2.83
C ALA A 40 -11.87 7.89 -3.66
N GLN A 41 -12.78 8.71 -4.19
CA GLN A 41 -12.44 9.94 -4.90
C GLN A 41 -11.78 10.97 -3.96
N ASP A 42 -12.28 11.12 -2.73
CA ASP A 42 -11.66 11.97 -1.70
C ASP A 42 -10.24 11.52 -1.39
N VAL A 43 -10.02 10.20 -1.30
CA VAL A 43 -8.67 9.65 -1.11
C VAL A 43 -7.74 10.00 -2.29
N VAL A 44 -8.23 9.94 -3.53
CA VAL A 44 -7.43 10.36 -4.69
C VAL A 44 -7.00 11.82 -4.53
N GLN A 45 -7.93 12.71 -4.20
CA GLN A 45 -7.61 14.12 -3.98
C GLN A 45 -6.59 14.31 -2.87
N ASP A 46 -6.79 13.68 -1.71
CA ASP A 46 -5.88 13.77 -0.56
C ASP A 46 -4.46 13.30 -0.91
N VAL A 47 -4.33 12.19 -1.62
CA VAL A 47 -3.03 11.62 -2.02
C VAL A 47 -2.28 12.57 -2.94
N PHE A 48 -2.96 13.09 -3.97
CA PHE A 48 -2.32 14.01 -4.92
C PHE A 48 -2.06 15.40 -4.32
N LEU A 49 -2.92 15.90 -3.43
CA LEU A 49 -2.65 17.12 -2.66
C LEU A 49 -1.41 16.97 -1.76
N ARG A 50 -1.23 15.82 -1.11
CA ARG A 50 -0.03 15.53 -0.32
C ARG A 50 1.22 15.49 -1.19
N LEU A 51 1.13 14.84 -2.35
CA LEU A 51 2.23 14.80 -3.31
C LEU A 51 2.63 16.22 -3.77
N TRP A 52 1.64 17.05 -4.09
CA TRP A 52 1.84 18.44 -4.50
C TRP A 52 2.49 19.30 -3.41
N ARG A 53 1.96 19.19 -2.18
CA ARG A 53 2.46 19.97 -1.04
C ARG A 53 3.85 19.55 -0.57
N ARG A 54 4.21 18.28 -0.75
CA ARG A 54 5.47 17.68 -0.27
C ARG A 54 6.10 16.78 -1.33
N PRO A 55 6.49 17.30 -2.49
CA PRO A 55 7.06 16.49 -3.58
C PRO A 55 8.35 15.77 -3.16
N GLY A 56 9.15 16.36 -2.26
CA GLY A 56 10.36 15.76 -1.70
C GLY A 56 10.11 14.57 -0.74
N ALA A 57 8.86 14.25 -0.40
CA ALA A 57 8.56 13.05 0.37
C ALA A 57 8.66 11.77 -0.48
N PHE A 58 8.57 11.89 -1.80
CA PHE A 58 8.84 10.81 -2.73
C PHE A 58 10.34 10.74 -3.04
N ASP A 59 10.95 9.58 -2.87
CA ASP A 59 12.35 9.29 -3.18
C ASP A 59 12.38 8.16 -4.22
N GLU A 60 12.75 8.49 -5.46
CA GLU A 60 12.88 7.52 -6.57
C GLU A 60 13.83 6.36 -6.25
N ARG A 61 14.87 6.63 -5.47
CA ARG A 61 15.83 5.59 -5.05
C ARG A 61 15.16 4.47 -4.25
N ARG A 62 13.96 4.73 -3.73
CA ARG A 62 13.15 3.79 -2.95
C ARG A 62 12.09 3.09 -3.77
N GLY A 63 11.94 3.41 -5.05
CA GLY A 63 11.00 2.77 -5.95
C GLY A 63 10.18 3.73 -6.80
N ALA A 64 9.35 3.19 -7.69
CA ALA A 64 8.55 3.97 -8.63
C ALA A 64 7.41 4.74 -7.95
N LEU A 65 6.98 5.85 -8.57
CA LEU A 65 5.92 6.73 -8.08
C LEU A 65 4.55 6.01 -7.95
N GLY A 66 4.19 5.19 -8.92
CA GLY A 66 2.90 4.50 -8.92
C GLY A 66 2.67 3.59 -7.71
N PRO A 67 3.57 2.65 -7.35
CA PRO A 67 3.50 1.89 -6.12
C PRO A 67 3.44 2.76 -4.86
N TYR A 68 4.24 3.82 -4.79
CA TYR A 68 4.24 4.76 -3.67
C TYR A 68 2.85 5.40 -3.46
N LEU A 69 2.23 5.89 -4.53
CA LEU A 69 0.89 6.50 -4.47
C LEU A 69 -0.19 5.48 -4.07
N ARG A 70 -0.12 4.24 -4.55
CA ARG A 70 -1.05 3.17 -4.15
C ARG A 70 -0.95 2.84 -2.65
N VAL A 71 0.26 2.80 -2.11
CA VAL A 71 0.47 2.61 -0.66
C VAL A 71 -0.12 3.76 0.14
N MET A 72 0.10 5.01 -0.29
CA MET A 72 -0.50 6.17 0.34
C MET A 72 -2.02 6.12 0.31
N ALA A 73 -2.61 5.77 -0.84
CA ALA A 73 -4.05 5.66 -1.00
C ALA A 73 -4.64 4.60 -0.07
N ARG A 74 -4.01 3.43 -0.02
CA ARG A 74 -4.46 2.36 0.86
C ARG A 74 -4.36 2.75 2.33
N SER A 75 -3.25 3.37 2.75
CA SER A 75 -3.10 3.87 4.12
C SER A 75 -4.20 4.88 4.47
N ARG A 76 -4.45 5.86 3.59
CA ARG A 76 -5.50 6.87 3.82
C ARG A 76 -6.91 6.26 3.84
N ALA A 77 -7.18 5.33 2.94
CA ALA A 77 -8.45 4.61 2.91
C ALA A 77 -8.68 3.80 4.20
N LEU A 78 -7.64 3.15 4.72
CA LEU A 78 -7.71 2.43 5.99
C LEU A 78 -7.96 3.36 7.18
N ASP A 79 -7.36 4.55 7.18
CA ASP A 79 -7.62 5.54 8.23
C ASP A 79 -9.08 5.97 8.21
N LEU A 80 -9.63 6.31 7.03
CA LEU A 80 -11.05 6.65 6.85
C LEU A 80 -11.99 5.49 7.23
N TRP A 81 -11.62 4.27 6.88
CA TRP A 81 -12.39 3.09 7.26
C TRP A 81 -12.40 2.91 8.79
N ARG A 82 -11.26 3.09 9.45
CA ARG A 82 -11.16 3.03 10.92
C ARG A 82 -11.98 4.11 11.61
N GLU A 83 -11.94 5.35 11.10
CA GLU A 83 -12.76 6.46 11.61
C GLU A 83 -14.25 6.09 11.55
N THR A 84 -14.68 5.46 10.47
CA THR A 84 -16.08 5.02 10.30
C THR A 84 -16.42 3.84 11.22
N GLN A 85 -15.48 2.90 11.41
CA GLN A 85 -15.67 1.73 12.27
C GLN A 85 -15.50 2.06 13.75
N ALA A 86 -14.85 3.15 14.11
CA ALA A 86 -14.83 3.63 15.51
C ALA A 86 -16.24 4.00 16.01
N ALA A 87 -17.14 4.36 15.09
CA ALA A 87 -18.57 4.53 15.38
C ALA A 87 -19.34 3.19 15.47
N ARG A 88 -18.77 2.09 14.96
CA ARG A 88 -19.32 0.73 15.03
C ARG A 88 -18.44 -0.12 15.94
N ARG A 89 -19.04 -0.71 16.97
CA ARG A 89 -18.42 -1.37 18.12
C ARG A 89 -17.23 -2.30 17.81
N VAL A 90 -16.25 -2.28 18.69
CA VAL A 90 -14.96 -3.03 18.69
C VAL A 90 -15.09 -4.53 18.43
N SER A 91 -16.24 -5.15 18.70
CA SER A 91 -16.48 -6.59 18.55
C SER A 91 -16.47 -7.11 17.09
N ASP A 92 -16.84 -6.28 16.11
CA ASP A 92 -16.89 -6.70 14.70
C ASP A 92 -15.51 -6.65 14.01
N ARG A 93 -14.54 -5.95 14.56
CA ARG A 93 -13.18 -5.83 14.01
C ARG A 93 -12.41 -7.16 14.00
N LEU A 94 -12.60 -7.99 15.01
CA LEU A 94 -11.89 -9.27 15.14
C LEU A 94 -12.39 -10.33 14.14
N LYS A 95 -13.67 -10.30 13.80
CA LYS A 95 -14.25 -11.24 12.80
C LYS A 95 -13.78 -10.95 11.38
N VAL A 96 -13.66 -9.67 11.01
CA VAL A 96 -13.20 -9.25 9.67
C VAL A 96 -11.73 -9.61 9.43
N VAL A 97 -10.89 -9.61 10.48
CA VAL A 97 -9.46 -9.96 10.35
C VAL A 97 -9.26 -11.45 10.11
N ALA A 98 -10.09 -12.31 10.69
CA ALA A 98 -9.98 -13.76 10.53
C ALA A 98 -10.40 -14.23 9.11
N GLU A 99 -11.31 -13.51 8.44
CA GLU A 99 -11.83 -13.88 7.12
C GLU A 99 -11.03 -13.27 5.94
N HIS A 100 -10.18 -12.25 6.15
CA HIS A 100 -9.53 -11.50 5.08
C HIS A 100 -8.00 -11.69 4.98
N VAL A 101 -7.47 -12.82 5.47
CA VAL A 101 -6.05 -13.19 5.23
C VAL A 101 -5.80 -13.60 3.77
N GLU A 102 -6.85 -13.85 2.99
CA GLU A 102 -6.72 -14.00 1.54
C GLU A 102 -7.00 -12.68 0.82
N PRO A 103 -6.08 -12.23 -0.07
CA PRO A 103 -6.31 -11.04 -0.89
C PRO A 103 -7.53 -11.29 -1.79
N ALA A 104 -8.57 -10.45 -1.66
CA ALA A 104 -9.75 -10.50 -2.49
C ALA A 104 -9.38 -10.53 -3.99
N PRO A 105 -10.01 -11.38 -4.81
CA PRO A 105 -9.70 -11.50 -6.23
C PRO A 105 -10.11 -10.21 -6.96
N ASP A 106 -9.12 -9.50 -7.51
CA ASP A 106 -9.33 -8.39 -8.43
C ASP A 106 -9.06 -8.90 -9.85
N PRO A 107 -10.05 -8.92 -10.74
CA PRO A 107 -9.93 -9.56 -12.05
C PRO A 107 -8.98 -8.86 -13.04
N GLY A 108 -8.39 -7.72 -12.69
CA GLY A 108 -7.60 -6.91 -13.62
C GLY A 108 -6.07 -7.01 -13.55
N LEU A 109 -5.50 -7.84 -12.66
CA LEU A 109 -4.05 -7.93 -12.44
C LEU A 109 -3.58 -9.39 -12.29
N GLY A 110 -3.93 -10.28 -13.20
CA GLY A 110 -3.74 -11.72 -13.06
C GLY A 110 -2.29 -12.18 -12.82
N ALA A 111 -1.35 -11.75 -13.64
CA ALA A 111 0.06 -12.19 -13.58
C ALA A 111 0.84 -11.50 -12.44
N GLU A 112 0.79 -10.17 -12.34
CA GLU A 112 1.50 -9.41 -11.29
C GLU A 112 1.08 -9.79 -9.86
N ARG A 113 -0.18 -10.23 -9.69
CA ARG A 113 -0.69 -10.70 -8.40
C ARG A 113 -0.25 -12.09 -8.04
N HIS A 114 -0.11 -12.97 -9.02
CA HIS A 114 0.43 -14.30 -8.78
C HIS A 114 1.85 -14.17 -8.24
N ASP A 115 2.67 -13.34 -8.86
CA ASP A 115 4.05 -13.10 -8.46
C ASP A 115 4.14 -12.47 -7.06
N LEU A 116 3.26 -11.50 -6.74
CA LEU A 116 3.18 -10.92 -5.40
C LEU A 116 2.80 -11.97 -4.34
N ARG A 117 1.83 -12.83 -4.62
CA ARG A 117 1.44 -13.91 -3.70
C ARG A 117 2.59 -14.89 -3.46
N VAL A 118 3.30 -15.27 -4.51
CA VAL A 118 4.48 -16.13 -4.41
C VAL A 118 5.58 -15.45 -3.59
N ALA A 119 5.86 -14.17 -3.86
CA ALA A 119 6.85 -13.40 -3.12
C ALA A 119 6.47 -13.27 -1.63
N VAL A 120 5.22 -13.00 -1.31
CA VAL A 120 4.73 -12.92 0.09
C VAL A 120 4.86 -14.26 0.80
N ARG A 121 4.56 -15.38 0.13
CA ARG A 121 4.72 -16.73 0.70
C ARG A 121 6.17 -17.07 1.03
N ARG A 122 7.14 -16.48 0.31
CA ARG A 122 8.58 -16.67 0.56
C ARG A 122 9.13 -15.85 1.72
N LEU A 123 8.35 -14.91 2.26
CA LEU A 123 8.76 -14.17 3.45
C LEU A 123 8.85 -15.10 4.68
N PRO A 124 9.80 -14.85 5.59
CA PRO A 124 9.80 -15.46 6.91
C PRO A 124 8.43 -15.24 7.60
N GLU A 125 7.96 -16.25 8.34
CA GLU A 125 6.61 -16.29 8.89
C GLU A 125 6.20 -15.01 9.62
N GLY A 126 6.96 -14.52 10.58
CA GLY A 126 6.61 -13.31 11.32
C GLY A 126 6.64 -12.02 10.47
N GLN A 127 7.37 -12.00 9.34
CA GLN A 127 7.32 -10.87 8.40
C GLN A 127 6.12 -10.98 7.47
N ARG A 128 5.81 -12.20 7.01
CA ARG A 128 4.63 -12.49 6.20
C ARG A 128 3.36 -12.12 6.93
N GLU A 129 3.23 -12.57 8.19
CA GLU A 129 2.12 -12.24 9.06
C GLU A 129 1.98 -10.73 9.29
N ALA A 130 3.05 -10.06 9.70
CA ALA A 130 3.04 -8.62 9.94
C ALA A 130 2.67 -7.81 8.69
N VAL A 131 3.16 -8.20 7.51
CA VAL A 131 2.81 -7.58 6.23
C VAL A 131 1.34 -7.87 5.91
N ALA A 132 0.87 -9.12 6.06
CA ALA A 132 -0.51 -9.48 5.79
C ALA A 132 -1.48 -8.69 6.67
N LEU A 133 -1.27 -8.67 7.98
CA LEU A 133 -2.10 -7.94 8.93
C LEU A 133 -2.13 -6.44 8.65
N THR A 134 -0.99 -5.85 8.25
CA THR A 134 -0.92 -4.42 7.95
C THR A 134 -1.59 -4.08 6.62
N TYR A 135 -1.28 -4.81 5.54
CA TYR A 135 -1.67 -4.42 4.19
C TYR A 135 -3.02 -5.01 3.76
N TRP A 136 -3.42 -6.16 4.26
CA TRP A 136 -4.73 -6.77 3.97
C TRP A 136 -5.68 -6.68 5.15
N GLY A 137 -5.19 -6.89 6.38
CA GLY A 137 -5.98 -6.73 7.59
C GLY A 137 -6.20 -5.28 8.03
N GLY A 138 -5.41 -4.34 7.51
CA GLY A 138 -5.53 -2.93 7.86
C GLY A 138 -5.12 -2.59 9.30
N LEU A 139 -4.36 -3.46 9.96
CA LEU A 139 -3.94 -3.24 11.35
C LEU A 139 -2.82 -2.19 11.43
N THR A 140 -2.86 -1.40 12.49
CA THR A 140 -1.73 -0.54 12.88
C THR A 140 -0.57 -1.38 13.41
N ALA A 141 0.61 -0.81 13.49
CA ALA A 141 1.76 -1.50 14.08
C ALA A 141 1.52 -1.90 15.54
N GLU A 142 0.76 -1.11 16.29
CA GLU A 142 0.35 -1.41 17.67
C GLU A 142 -0.61 -2.61 17.73
N GLU A 143 -1.55 -2.68 16.79
CA GLU A 143 -2.50 -3.81 16.67
C GLU A 143 -1.78 -5.09 16.22
N VAL A 144 -0.83 -4.98 15.27
CA VAL A 144 0.03 -6.10 14.87
C VAL A 144 0.89 -6.59 16.04
N ALA A 145 1.45 -5.68 16.83
CA ALA A 145 2.25 -6.02 18.01
C ALA A 145 1.44 -6.81 19.03
N ARG A 146 0.21 -6.35 19.31
CA ARG A 146 -0.72 -7.06 20.23
C ARG A 146 -1.18 -8.41 19.66
N HIS A 147 -1.47 -8.47 18.36
CA HIS A 147 -1.94 -9.71 17.73
C HIS A 147 -0.86 -10.79 17.70
N ALA A 148 0.38 -10.42 17.40
CA ALA A 148 1.51 -11.33 17.28
C ALA A 148 2.28 -11.53 18.61
N ASP A 149 1.80 -10.92 19.71
CA ASP A 149 2.41 -10.92 21.04
C ASP A 149 3.91 -10.58 20.99
N VAL A 150 4.24 -9.44 20.35
CA VAL A 150 5.62 -8.96 20.22
C VAL A 150 5.72 -7.48 20.56
N PRO A 151 6.91 -6.99 20.97
CA PRO A 151 7.12 -5.56 21.16
C PRO A 151 6.80 -4.74 19.89
N LEU A 152 6.30 -3.51 20.07
CA LEU A 152 5.97 -2.60 18.98
C LEU A 152 7.14 -2.39 18.00
N GLY A 153 8.36 -2.28 18.53
CA GLY A 153 9.56 -2.16 17.69
C GLY A 153 9.78 -3.38 16.79
N THR A 154 9.46 -4.58 17.30
CA THR A 154 9.54 -5.84 16.55
C THR A 154 8.47 -5.87 15.45
N ALA A 155 7.22 -5.50 15.74
CA ALA A 155 6.16 -5.41 14.75
C ALA A 155 6.52 -4.44 13.61
N LYS A 156 6.98 -3.23 13.95
CA LYS A 156 7.46 -2.23 12.98
C LYS A 156 8.61 -2.76 12.11
N SER A 157 9.59 -3.44 12.73
CA SER A 157 10.73 -4.00 11.99
C SER A 157 10.33 -5.16 11.10
N ARG A 158 9.41 -6.04 11.54
CA ARG A 158 8.87 -7.14 10.72
C ARG A 158 8.17 -6.62 9.46
N VAL A 159 7.31 -5.62 9.58
CA VAL A 159 6.66 -4.97 8.43
C VAL A 159 7.70 -4.35 7.50
N ARG A 160 8.63 -3.54 8.03
CA ARG A 160 9.66 -2.88 7.24
C ARG A 160 10.53 -3.87 6.48
N LEU A 161 11.03 -4.90 7.14
CA LEU A 161 11.90 -5.91 6.52
C LEU A 161 11.15 -6.76 5.50
N GLY A 162 9.88 -7.10 5.78
CA GLY A 162 9.02 -7.81 4.84
C GLY A 162 8.81 -7.02 3.54
N VAL A 163 8.46 -5.74 3.65
CA VAL A 163 8.31 -4.84 2.48
C VAL A 163 9.62 -4.66 1.72
N MET A 164 10.75 -4.53 2.44
CA MET A 164 12.07 -4.40 1.80
C MET A 164 12.43 -5.65 0.99
N ARG A 165 12.16 -6.85 1.51
CA ARG A 165 12.39 -8.10 0.78
C ARG A 165 11.48 -8.27 -0.44
N LEU A 166 10.20 -7.89 -0.31
CA LEU A 166 9.27 -7.88 -1.44
C LEU A 166 9.77 -6.97 -2.55
N ARG A 167 10.24 -5.76 -2.23
CA ARG A 167 10.82 -4.83 -3.22
C ARG A 167 12.03 -5.44 -3.93
N ALA A 168 12.98 -6.00 -3.18
CA ALA A 168 14.16 -6.63 -3.76
C ALA A 168 13.80 -7.77 -4.74
N THR A 169 12.72 -8.52 -4.48
CA THR A 169 12.23 -9.57 -5.37
C THR A 169 11.67 -8.99 -6.69
N TYR A 170 11.01 -7.83 -6.63
CA TYR A 170 10.46 -7.16 -7.81
C TYR A 170 11.53 -6.47 -8.67
N ASP A 171 12.49 -5.80 -8.03
CA ASP A 171 13.59 -5.12 -8.75
C ASP A 171 14.44 -6.11 -9.55
N VAL A 172 14.59 -7.34 -9.05
CA VAL A 172 15.30 -8.43 -9.79
C VAL A 172 14.46 -8.98 -10.95
N SER A 173 13.11 -9.00 -10.82
CA SER A 173 12.23 -9.49 -11.88
C SER A 173 12.16 -8.51 -13.06
N ASP A 174 12.14 -7.20 -12.82
CA ASP A 174 12.17 -6.17 -13.86
C ASP A 174 13.52 -6.15 -14.60
N ALA A 175 14.62 -6.39 -13.89
CA ALA A 175 15.96 -6.47 -14.50
C ALA A 175 16.18 -7.75 -15.35
N ALA A 176 15.41 -8.80 -15.10
CA ALA A 176 15.48 -10.05 -15.88
C ALA A 176 14.52 -10.05 -17.11
N ALA A 177 13.60 -9.09 -17.17
CA ALA A 177 12.62 -8.94 -18.26
C ALA A 177 13.02 -7.85 -19.27
N ALA A 178 14.12 -7.13 -19.05
CA ALA A 178 14.70 -6.10 -19.91
C ALA A 178 15.93 -6.60 -20.67
#